data_5a4e858150a91b9846269cf2cac64bb8
#
_entry.id   5a4e858150a91b9846269cf2cac64bb8
#
_cell.length_a   1.000
_cell.length_b   1.000
_cell.length_c   1.000
_cell.angle_alpha   90.00
_cell.angle_beta   90.00
_cell.angle_gamma   90.00
#
_symmetry.space_group_name_H-M   'P 1'
#
loop_
_entity.id
_entity.type
_entity.pdbx_description
1 polymer ?
#
loop_
_entity_poly.entity_id
_entity_poly.type
_entity_poly.pdbx_seq_one_letter_code
_entity_poly.pdbx_strand_id
1 'polypeptide(L)'
;MCQKKPFYITTPIYYPSGNPHIGHCYTTVACDSIARYRRMQGYDVMFLTGTDEHGLKIEQKAAEKGVTPKEYVDEIVKTFKGLWKFMNISYDRYIRTTDDYHIETVQKIFKELYDKGYIYKGEYKGKYCTPCESFWTESQLIDGKC
;
A
#
# COMPACT_ATOMS: atom_id res chain seq x y z
N MET A 1 2.51 35.83 10.07
CA MET A 1 3.30 34.70 9.55
C MET A 1 2.68 34.27 8.24
N CYS A 2 3.43 34.23 7.14
CA CYS A 2 2.89 33.79 5.87
C CYS A 2 2.62 32.28 5.96
N GLN A 3 1.37 31.85 5.73
CA GLN A 3 0.96 30.45 5.78
C GLN A 3 1.64 29.72 4.60
N LYS A 4 2.42 28.68 4.88
CA LYS A 4 3.06 27.88 3.84
C LYS A 4 1.99 27.19 2.99
N LYS A 5 2.19 27.14 1.69
CA LYS A 5 1.30 26.42 0.78
C LYS A 5 1.44 24.92 1.00
N PRO A 6 0.35 24.16 1.24
CA PRO A 6 0.45 22.71 1.44
C PRO A 6 0.79 21.99 0.13
N PHE A 7 1.55 20.91 0.26
CA PHE A 7 1.85 19.99 -0.84
C PHE A 7 1.84 18.54 -0.31
N TYR A 8 1.02 17.69 -0.90
CA TYR A 8 0.92 16.28 -0.56
C TYR A 8 1.43 15.42 -1.71
N ILE A 9 2.27 14.44 -1.37
CA ILE A 9 2.79 13.43 -2.30
C ILE A 9 2.81 12.08 -1.62
N THR A 10 2.48 11.02 -2.36
CA THR A 10 2.55 9.64 -1.88
C THR A 10 3.16 8.72 -2.92
N THR A 11 3.88 7.70 -2.46
CA THR A 11 4.12 6.50 -3.27
C THR A 11 2.85 5.67 -3.33
N PRO A 12 2.73 4.69 -4.24
CA PRO A 12 1.85 3.55 -3.99
C PRO A 12 2.28 2.89 -2.67
N ILE A 13 1.32 2.32 -1.93
CA ILE A 13 1.66 1.46 -0.80
C ILE A 13 2.12 0.10 -1.35
N TYR A 14 3.25 -0.38 -0.84
CA TYR A 14 3.92 -1.55 -1.39
C TYR A 14 3.38 -2.84 -0.79
N TYR A 15 3.23 -3.87 -1.62
CA TYR A 15 2.77 -5.18 -1.18
C TYR A 15 3.93 -5.97 -0.55
N PRO A 16 3.90 -6.26 0.79
CA PRO A 16 5.02 -6.87 1.48
C PRO A 16 5.01 -8.40 1.38
N SER A 17 4.83 -8.94 0.16
CA SER A 17 4.92 -10.39 -0.11
C SER A 17 6.34 -10.92 -0.14
N GLY A 18 7.34 -10.04 -0.09
CA GLY A 18 8.77 -10.34 -0.05
C GLY A 18 9.60 -9.09 0.18
N ASN A 19 10.93 -9.24 0.09
CA ASN A 19 11.85 -8.13 0.28
C ASN A 19 11.69 -7.05 -0.80
N PRO A 20 11.93 -5.77 -0.46
CA PRO A 20 11.91 -4.69 -1.44
C PRO A 20 12.98 -4.88 -2.51
N HIS A 21 12.72 -4.38 -3.71
CA HIS A 21 13.61 -4.45 -4.86
C HIS A 21 13.74 -3.09 -5.56
N ILE A 22 14.54 -3.02 -6.62
CA ILE A 22 14.86 -1.78 -7.33
C ILE A 22 13.62 -1.00 -7.81
N GLY A 23 12.52 -1.68 -8.17
CA GLY A 23 11.26 -1.03 -8.57
C GLY A 23 10.65 -0.21 -7.45
N HIS A 24 10.69 -0.71 -6.21
CA HIS A 24 10.25 0.05 -5.04
C HIS A 24 11.14 1.27 -4.79
N CYS A 25 12.46 1.10 -4.94
CA CYS A 25 13.43 2.18 -4.81
C CYS A 25 13.18 3.30 -5.82
N TYR A 26 12.96 2.94 -7.09
CA TYR A 26 12.74 3.89 -8.17
C TYR A 26 11.59 4.85 -7.87
N THR A 27 10.42 4.30 -7.55
CA THR A 27 9.22 5.10 -7.24
C THR A 27 9.43 5.97 -6.00
N THR A 28 10.03 5.39 -4.95
CA THR A 28 10.24 6.11 -3.68
C THR A 28 11.23 7.26 -3.84
N VAL A 29 12.32 7.06 -4.57
CA VAL A 29 13.32 8.13 -4.85
C VAL A 29 12.72 9.25 -5.69
N ALA A 30 11.89 8.92 -6.69
CA ALA A 30 11.20 9.93 -7.48
C ALA A 30 10.30 10.82 -6.60
N CYS A 31 9.49 10.22 -5.72
CA CYS A 31 8.64 10.96 -4.79
C CYS A 31 9.48 11.77 -3.78
N ASP A 32 10.55 11.20 -3.24
CA ASP A 32 11.45 11.88 -2.30
C ASP A 32 12.12 13.10 -2.92
N SER A 33 12.56 12.98 -4.17
CA SER A 33 13.17 14.09 -4.91
C SER A 33 12.19 15.27 -5.06
N ILE A 34 10.94 14.99 -5.41
CA ILE A 34 9.88 15.99 -5.53
C ILE A 34 9.57 16.61 -4.16
N ALA A 35 9.43 15.77 -3.12
CA ALA A 35 9.16 16.22 -1.76
C ALA A 35 10.26 17.19 -1.26
N ARG A 36 11.53 16.82 -1.44
CA ARG A 36 12.68 17.67 -1.09
C ARG A 36 12.68 18.99 -1.87
N TYR A 37 12.44 18.91 -3.17
CA TYR A 37 12.36 20.11 -4.01
C TYR A 37 11.26 21.07 -3.54
N ARG A 38 10.07 20.55 -3.22
CA ARG A 38 8.97 21.37 -2.69
C ARG A 38 9.28 21.98 -1.31
N ARG A 39 9.96 21.22 -0.43
CA ARG A 39 10.43 21.78 0.86
C ARG A 39 11.41 22.93 0.65
N MET A 40 12.34 22.81 -0.31
CA MET A 40 13.27 23.88 -0.66
C MET A 40 12.55 25.13 -1.20
N GLN A 41 11.41 24.98 -1.86
CA GLN A 41 10.56 26.08 -2.31
C GLN A 41 9.70 26.69 -1.19
N GLY A 42 9.81 26.21 0.04
CA GLY A 42 9.07 26.72 1.20
C GLY A 42 7.65 26.16 1.37
N TYR A 43 7.27 25.09 0.66
CA TYR A 43 5.99 24.42 0.87
C TYR A 43 5.96 23.69 2.20
N ASP A 44 4.73 23.51 2.75
CA ASP A 44 4.45 22.57 3.82
C ASP A 44 4.15 21.21 3.21
N VAL A 45 5.13 20.31 3.28
CA VAL A 45 5.10 19.04 2.53
C VAL A 45 4.74 17.88 3.45
N MET A 46 3.73 17.11 3.06
CA MET A 46 3.45 15.78 3.60
C MET A 46 3.81 14.72 2.55
N PHE A 47 4.83 13.91 2.83
CA PHE A 47 5.23 12.77 2.00
C PHE A 47 4.86 11.46 2.70
N LEU A 48 3.92 10.71 2.11
CA LEU A 48 3.43 9.43 2.60
C LEU A 48 3.99 8.27 1.78
N THR A 49 4.44 7.24 2.45
CA THR A 49 4.72 5.91 1.88
C THR A 49 4.16 4.84 2.81
N GLY A 50 4.19 3.56 2.42
CA GLY A 50 3.67 2.51 3.30
C GLY A 50 3.57 1.15 2.66
N THR A 51 2.84 0.26 3.32
CA THR A 51 2.63 -1.13 2.90
C THR A 51 1.15 -1.51 2.90
N ASP A 52 0.76 -2.27 1.87
CA ASP A 52 -0.54 -2.93 1.75
C ASP A 52 -0.40 -4.38 2.28
N GLU A 53 -0.97 -4.65 3.46
CA GLU A 53 -0.60 -5.79 4.29
C GLU A 53 -1.67 -6.90 4.35
N HIS A 54 -2.71 -6.81 3.54
CA HIS A 54 -3.77 -7.82 3.45
C HIS A 54 -3.66 -8.62 2.14
N GLY A 55 -4.27 -9.80 2.13
CA GLY A 55 -4.44 -10.61 0.94
C GLY A 55 -3.90 -12.05 1.06
N LEU A 56 -4.37 -12.89 0.14
CA LEU A 56 -4.10 -14.33 0.15
C LEU A 56 -2.60 -14.67 0.07
N LYS A 57 -1.82 -13.91 -0.70
CA LYS A 57 -0.37 -14.13 -0.79
C LYS A 57 0.36 -13.93 0.54
N ILE A 58 -0.08 -12.95 1.33
CA ILE A 58 0.49 -12.71 2.67
C ILE A 58 0.19 -13.91 3.56
N GLU A 59 -1.06 -14.40 3.56
CA GLU A 59 -1.46 -15.58 4.33
C GLU A 59 -0.65 -16.82 3.93
N GLN A 60 -0.50 -17.07 2.63
CA GLN A 60 0.29 -18.20 2.12
C GLN A 60 1.76 -18.10 2.54
N LYS A 61 2.38 -16.91 2.43
CA LYS A 61 3.77 -16.70 2.83
C LYS A 61 3.98 -16.82 4.34
N ALA A 62 3.02 -16.38 5.14
CA ALA A 62 3.04 -16.56 6.58
C ALA A 62 2.93 -18.06 6.95
N ALA A 63 2.01 -18.80 6.31
CA ALA A 63 1.83 -20.22 6.51
C ALA A 63 3.08 -21.02 6.11
N GLU A 64 3.73 -20.70 4.99
CA GLU A 64 5.02 -21.30 4.57
C GLU A 64 6.12 -21.14 5.62
N LYS A 65 6.08 -20.04 6.41
CA LYS A 65 7.03 -19.77 7.49
C LYS A 65 6.56 -20.23 8.88
N GLY A 66 5.35 -20.73 9.00
CA GLY A 66 4.78 -21.16 10.29
C GLY A 66 4.51 -20.03 11.27
N VAL A 67 4.24 -18.81 10.76
CA VAL A 67 3.95 -17.62 11.57
C VAL A 67 2.58 -17.03 11.21
N THR A 68 2.07 -16.12 12.02
CA THR A 68 0.85 -15.38 11.67
C THR A 68 1.10 -14.37 10.54
N PRO A 69 0.07 -13.99 9.75
CA PRO A 69 0.19 -12.93 8.74
C PRO A 69 0.75 -11.63 9.31
N LYS A 70 0.35 -11.25 10.54
CA LYS A 70 0.83 -10.03 11.20
C LYS A 70 2.32 -10.10 11.51
N GLU A 71 2.80 -11.20 12.09
CA GLU A 71 4.23 -11.42 12.37
C GLU A 71 5.05 -11.40 11.08
N TYR A 72 4.53 -12.02 10.02
CA TYR A 72 5.19 -12.02 8.71
C TYR A 72 5.38 -10.61 8.17
N VAL A 73 4.31 -9.80 8.10
CA VAL A 73 4.41 -8.43 7.57
C VAL A 73 5.22 -7.52 8.48
N ASP A 74 5.21 -7.73 9.80
CA ASP A 74 6.03 -6.96 10.74
C ASP A 74 7.53 -7.12 10.43
N GLU A 75 7.98 -8.33 10.07
CA GLU A 75 9.37 -8.56 9.67
C GLU A 75 9.69 -7.92 8.30
N ILE A 76 8.82 -8.10 7.31
CA ILE A 76 9.04 -7.51 5.99
C ILE A 76 9.05 -5.97 6.05
N VAL A 77 8.16 -5.36 6.84
CA VAL A 77 8.14 -3.89 7.02
C VAL A 77 9.46 -3.36 7.58
N LYS A 78 10.13 -4.12 8.46
CA LYS A 78 11.47 -3.74 8.95
C LYS A 78 12.47 -3.62 7.81
N THR A 79 12.41 -4.52 6.82
CA THR A 79 13.32 -4.47 5.65
C THR A 79 13.04 -3.25 4.78
N PHE A 80 11.76 -2.89 4.54
CA PHE A 80 11.38 -1.67 3.83
C PHE A 80 11.89 -0.41 4.57
N LYS A 81 11.59 -0.29 5.86
CA LYS A 81 12.03 0.86 6.66
C LYS A 81 13.56 0.94 6.75
N GLY A 82 14.24 -0.20 6.84
CA GLY A 82 15.70 -0.28 6.81
C GLY A 82 16.27 0.23 5.49
N LEU A 83 15.68 -0.16 4.36
CA LEU A 83 16.08 0.31 3.03
C LEU A 83 15.82 1.81 2.87
N TRP A 84 14.66 2.32 3.30
CA TRP A 84 14.38 3.77 3.24
C TRP A 84 15.34 4.58 4.10
N LYS A 85 15.71 4.07 5.27
CA LYS A 85 16.74 4.68 6.11
C LYS A 85 18.10 4.69 5.43
N PHE A 86 18.52 3.58 4.83
CA PHE A 86 19.78 3.47 4.09
C PHE A 86 19.84 4.45 2.90
N MET A 87 18.72 4.61 2.18
CA MET A 87 18.60 5.53 1.05
C MET A 87 18.31 6.98 1.46
N ASN A 88 18.26 7.27 2.76
CA ASN A 88 17.96 8.61 3.31
C ASN A 88 16.64 9.20 2.78
N ILE A 89 15.59 8.37 2.64
CA ILE A 89 14.27 8.80 2.19
C ILE A 89 13.60 9.66 3.27
N SER A 90 13.07 10.82 2.87
CA SER A 90 12.55 11.85 3.78
C SER A 90 11.03 11.82 3.95
N TYR A 91 10.42 10.64 3.98
CA TYR A 91 8.98 10.52 4.21
C TYR A 91 8.59 11.03 5.60
N ASP A 92 7.42 11.67 5.69
CA ASP A 92 6.88 12.18 6.95
C ASP A 92 6.08 11.10 7.69
N ARG A 93 5.38 10.22 6.95
CA ARG A 93 4.58 9.14 7.53
C ARG A 93 4.71 7.85 6.71
N TYR A 94 4.80 6.75 7.45
CA TYR A 94 4.72 5.40 6.90
C TYR A 94 3.40 4.78 7.35
N ILE A 95 2.48 4.55 6.41
CA ILE A 95 1.19 3.94 6.67
C ILE A 95 1.26 2.42 6.49
N ARG A 96 0.61 1.71 7.38
CA ARG A 96 0.37 0.28 7.26
C ARG A 96 -1.13 0.05 7.24
N THR A 97 -1.62 -0.79 6.33
CA THR A 97 -3.07 -1.09 6.28
C THR A 97 -3.55 -1.91 7.48
N THR A 98 -2.62 -2.45 8.28
CA THR A 98 -2.88 -3.13 9.56
C THR A 98 -2.80 -2.20 10.79
N ASP A 99 -2.49 -0.91 10.63
CA ASP A 99 -2.50 0.05 11.74
C ASP A 99 -3.94 0.33 12.21
N ASP A 100 -4.17 0.38 13.51
CA ASP A 100 -5.51 0.55 14.10
C ASP A 100 -6.22 1.82 13.60
N TYR A 101 -5.50 2.96 13.53
CA TYR A 101 -6.07 4.21 13.02
C TYR A 101 -6.51 4.12 11.55
N HIS A 102 -5.83 3.30 10.74
CA HIS A 102 -6.22 3.04 9.35
C HIS A 102 -7.50 2.21 9.32
N ILE A 103 -7.54 1.11 10.09
CA ILE A 103 -8.70 0.22 10.20
C ILE A 103 -9.93 1.00 10.64
N GLU A 104 -9.83 1.78 11.71
CA GLU A 104 -10.93 2.61 12.23
C GLU A 104 -11.44 3.60 11.19
N THR A 105 -10.53 4.26 10.48
CA THR A 105 -10.89 5.22 9.42
C THR A 105 -11.61 4.55 8.27
N VAL A 106 -11.11 3.40 7.80
CA VAL A 106 -11.73 2.62 6.70
C VAL A 106 -13.12 2.14 7.12
N GLN A 107 -13.25 1.58 8.33
CA GLN A 107 -14.55 1.12 8.85
C GLN A 107 -15.57 2.26 8.92
N LYS A 108 -15.16 3.43 9.40
CA LYS A 108 -16.04 4.61 9.47
C LYS A 108 -16.52 5.04 8.09
N ILE A 109 -15.60 5.17 7.12
CA ILE A 109 -15.94 5.58 5.75
C ILE A 109 -16.82 4.52 5.07
N PHE A 110 -16.48 3.24 5.22
CA PHE A 110 -17.25 2.14 4.65
C PHE A 110 -18.69 2.15 5.20
N LYS A 111 -18.84 2.28 6.53
CA LYS A 111 -20.15 2.34 7.15
C LYS A 111 -20.97 3.54 6.66
N GLU A 112 -20.36 4.71 6.56
CA GLU A 112 -21.04 5.91 6.05
C GLU A 112 -21.53 5.71 4.62
N LEU A 113 -20.73 5.12 3.74
CA LEU A 113 -21.11 4.84 2.34
C LEU A 113 -22.17 3.75 2.24
N TYR A 114 -22.12 2.74 3.10
CA TYR A 114 -23.13 1.70 3.20
C TYR A 114 -24.49 2.28 3.65
N ASP A 115 -24.48 3.08 4.72
CA ASP A 115 -25.70 3.72 5.24
C ASP A 115 -26.35 4.68 4.23
N LYS A 116 -25.54 5.30 3.34
CA LYS A 116 -26.00 6.13 2.22
C LYS A 116 -26.46 5.33 0.99
N GLY A 117 -26.35 4.00 1.01
CA GLY A 117 -26.75 3.12 -0.09
C GLY A 117 -25.79 3.07 -1.28
N TYR A 118 -24.59 3.63 -1.18
CA TYR A 118 -23.56 3.55 -2.21
C TYR A 118 -22.85 2.18 -2.23
N ILE A 119 -22.85 1.48 -1.12
CA ILE A 119 -22.32 0.12 -1.00
C ILE A 119 -23.47 -0.83 -0.73
N TYR A 120 -23.56 -1.90 -1.48
CA TYR A 120 -24.56 -2.95 -1.34
C TYR A 120 -23.92 -4.33 -1.54
N LYS A 121 -24.56 -5.37 -0.98
CA LYS A 121 -24.13 -6.75 -1.16
C LYS A 121 -24.57 -7.24 -2.55
N GLY A 122 -23.63 -7.69 -3.36
CA GLY A 122 -23.85 -8.28 -4.66
C GLY A 122 -23.08 -9.59 -4.83
N GLU A 123 -23.31 -10.25 -5.97
CA GLU A 123 -22.54 -11.43 -6.38
C GLU A 123 -21.76 -11.10 -7.66
N TYR A 124 -20.50 -11.53 -7.69
CA TYR A 124 -19.67 -11.50 -8.88
C TYR A 124 -19.12 -12.90 -9.15
N LYS A 125 -19.31 -13.41 -10.37
CA LYS A 125 -18.84 -14.73 -10.79
C LYS A 125 -17.82 -14.59 -11.91
N GLY A 126 -16.68 -15.24 -11.78
CA GLY A 126 -15.61 -15.24 -12.77
C GLY A 126 -14.52 -16.23 -12.40
N LYS A 127 -13.59 -16.48 -13.34
CA LYS A 127 -12.39 -17.25 -13.05
C LYS A 127 -11.41 -16.42 -12.24
N TYR A 128 -11.05 -16.89 -11.07
CA TYR A 128 -10.10 -16.20 -10.18
C TYR A 128 -8.69 -16.77 -10.36
N CYS A 129 -7.72 -15.91 -10.59
CA CYS A 129 -6.30 -16.27 -10.64
C CYS A 129 -5.61 -15.87 -9.35
N THR A 130 -5.18 -16.84 -8.54
CA THR A 130 -4.47 -16.58 -7.28
C THR A 130 -3.14 -15.85 -7.46
N PRO A 131 -2.27 -16.19 -8.44
CA PRO A 131 -1.03 -15.44 -8.67
C PRO A 131 -1.25 -13.98 -9.06
N CYS A 132 -2.32 -13.67 -9.80
CA CYS A 132 -2.65 -12.30 -10.21
C CYS A 132 -3.55 -11.57 -9.20
N GLU A 133 -4.15 -12.30 -8.25
CA GLU A 133 -5.16 -11.83 -7.29
C GLU A 133 -6.31 -11.05 -7.97
N SER A 134 -6.76 -11.59 -9.13
CA SER A 134 -7.75 -10.93 -10.00
C SER A 134 -8.74 -11.92 -10.59
N PHE A 135 -9.98 -11.45 -10.77
CA PHE A 135 -10.97 -12.13 -11.58
C PHE A 135 -10.74 -11.83 -13.06
N TRP A 136 -10.97 -12.83 -13.89
CA TRP A 136 -10.83 -12.75 -15.34
C TRP A 136 -12.14 -13.18 -16.01
N THR A 137 -12.58 -12.42 -17.00
CA THR A 137 -13.67 -12.84 -17.88
C THR A 137 -13.13 -13.80 -18.94
N GLU A 138 -14.02 -14.62 -19.54
CA GLU A 138 -13.62 -15.54 -20.62
C GLU A 138 -12.93 -14.81 -21.79
N SER A 139 -13.37 -13.56 -22.10
CA SER A 139 -12.79 -12.74 -23.17
C SER A 139 -11.38 -12.20 -22.87
N GLN A 140 -10.98 -12.22 -21.63
CA GLN A 140 -9.64 -11.76 -21.18
C GLN A 140 -8.63 -12.89 -21.10
N LEU A 141 -9.08 -14.14 -21.22
CA LEU A 141 -8.21 -15.30 -21.17
C LEU A 141 -7.66 -15.63 -22.55
N ILE A 142 -6.37 -15.96 -22.62
CA ILE A 142 -5.69 -16.48 -23.81
C ILE A 142 -5.43 -17.97 -23.56
N ASP A 143 -6.01 -18.84 -24.37
CA ASP A 143 -5.93 -20.30 -24.19
C ASP A 143 -6.31 -20.78 -22.77
N GLY A 144 -7.30 -20.13 -22.14
CA GLY A 144 -7.75 -20.42 -20.80
C GLY A 144 -6.83 -19.95 -19.66
N LYS A 145 -5.83 -19.12 -19.96
CA LYS A 145 -4.84 -18.57 -19.02
C LYS A 145 -4.93 -17.05 -18.92
N CYS A 146 -4.59 -16.55 -17.74
CA CYS A 146 -4.41 -15.11 -17.51
C CYS A 146 -3.12 -14.56 -18.15
#